data_ec87cd271ab1d0399d4ff3a18d5fcd1e
#
_entry.id   ec87cd271ab1d0399d4ff3a18d5fcd1e
#
_cell.length_a   1.000
_cell.length_b   1.000
_cell.length_c   1.000
_cell.angle_alpha   90.00
_cell.angle_beta   90.00
_cell.angle_gamma   90.00
#
_symmetry.space_group_name_H-M   'P 1'
#
loop_
_entity.id
_entity.type
_entity.pdbx_description
1 polymer ?
#
loop_
_entity_poly.entity_id
_entity_poly.type
_entity_poly.pdbx_seq_one_letter_code
_entity_poly.pdbx_strand_id
1 'polypeptide(L)'
;MNLKEMKKKVLALIEELNPDTELLTDDPDIATKINDVINQILFELARIKKLPKYVELEVSKGDIIEFADIESECGYEVFQIKLFGGVSNTPKADGTVYKILESGTAEIEVYVYPEKITEKTKDNYEFELSADALEIMPYGVAADLLKSDVSAEYGNIYATRYESMKQMLDPRYQMTSISIEGGVNI
;
A
#
# COMPACT_ATOMS: atom_id res chain seq x y z
N MET A 1 13.31 2.80 -4.93
CA MET A 1 13.53 1.39 -5.36
C MET A 1 12.58 1.10 -6.49
N ASN A 2 13.10 0.65 -7.63
CA ASN A 2 12.29 0.30 -8.79
C ASN A 2 11.89 -1.19 -8.81
N LEU A 3 11.01 -1.57 -9.75
CA LEU A 3 10.47 -2.93 -9.86
C LEU A 3 11.58 -3.98 -10.08
N LYS A 4 12.56 -3.69 -10.94
CA LYS A 4 13.68 -4.59 -11.20
C LYS A 4 14.56 -4.81 -9.97
N GLU A 5 14.82 -3.76 -9.21
CA GLU A 5 15.57 -3.84 -7.95
C GLU A 5 14.82 -4.65 -6.90
N MET A 6 13.49 -4.48 -6.81
CA MET A 6 12.61 -5.26 -5.93
C MET A 6 12.70 -6.74 -6.28
N LYS A 7 12.47 -7.10 -7.55
CA LYS A 7 12.57 -8.49 -8.01
C LYS A 7 13.94 -9.10 -7.71
N LYS A 8 15.04 -8.39 -7.99
CA LYS A 8 16.39 -8.86 -7.70
C LYS A 8 16.60 -9.13 -6.21
N LYS A 9 16.13 -8.25 -5.33
CA LYS A 9 16.23 -8.44 -3.87
C LYS A 9 15.43 -9.67 -3.41
N VAL A 10 14.21 -9.82 -3.89
CA VAL A 10 13.35 -10.97 -3.56
C VAL A 10 14.00 -12.28 -4.02
N LEU A 11 14.39 -12.36 -5.29
CA LEU A 11 14.99 -13.57 -5.87
C LEU A 11 16.31 -13.93 -5.22
N ALA A 12 17.11 -12.93 -4.81
CA ALA A 12 18.34 -13.18 -4.04
C ALA A 12 18.04 -13.73 -2.63
N LEU A 13 16.94 -13.32 -1.98
CA LEU A 13 16.55 -13.84 -0.66
C LEU A 13 16.14 -15.32 -0.73
N ILE A 14 15.51 -15.73 -1.83
CA ILE A 14 15.04 -17.11 -2.03
C ILE A 14 16.04 -17.98 -2.83
N GLU A 15 17.24 -17.47 -3.10
CA GLU A 15 18.33 -18.14 -3.85
C GLU A 15 17.98 -18.51 -5.31
N GLU A 16 17.01 -17.81 -5.92
CA GLU A 16 16.51 -18.05 -7.29
C GLU A 16 16.92 -16.96 -8.29
N LEU A 17 17.86 -16.07 -7.90
CA LEU A 17 18.31 -14.97 -8.77
C LEU A 17 19.24 -15.49 -9.86
N ASN A 18 18.80 -15.42 -11.13
CA ASN A 18 19.65 -15.58 -12.30
C ASN A 18 19.69 -14.25 -13.10
N PRO A 19 20.75 -13.44 -12.93
CA PRO A 19 20.85 -12.13 -13.57
C PRO A 19 21.04 -12.19 -15.10
N ASP A 20 21.38 -13.38 -15.64
CA ASP A 20 21.65 -13.58 -17.07
C ASP A 20 20.37 -13.86 -17.87
N THR A 21 19.25 -14.11 -17.20
CA THR A 21 17.94 -14.30 -17.84
C THR A 21 17.11 -13.01 -17.83
N GLU A 22 16.25 -12.84 -18.83
CA GLU A 22 15.32 -11.70 -18.93
C GLU A 22 14.32 -11.67 -17.75
N LEU A 23 13.90 -12.85 -17.28
CA LEU A 23 12.96 -12.99 -16.16
C LEU A 23 13.64 -12.92 -14.79
N LEU A 24 14.98 -12.84 -14.73
CA LEU A 24 15.80 -12.82 -13.52
C LEU A 24 15.73 -14.13 -12.69
N THR A 25 15.06 -15.18 -13.18
CA THR A 25 14.97 -16.52 -12.58
C THR A 25 14.79 -17.58 -13.67
N ASP A 26 15.22 -18.78 -13.39
CA ASP A 26 15.00 -19.97 -14.25
C ASP A 26 13.71 -20.72 -13.86
N ASP A 27 13.09 -20.37 -12.72
CA ASP A 27 11.84 -20.98 -12.26
C ASP A 27 10.62 -20.27 -12.89
N PRO A 28 9.88 -20.94 -13.81
CA PRO A 28 8.72 -20.34 -14.46
C PRO A 28 7.54 -20.09 -13.51
N ASP A 29 7.42 -20.85 -12.43
CA ASP A 29 6.36 -20.67 -11.43
C ASP A 29 6.59 -19.40 -10.63
N ILE A 30 7.83 -19.16 -10.23
CA ILE A 30 8.23 -17.93 -9.54
C ILE A 30 8.06 -16.73 -10.48
N ALA A 31 8.55 -16.83 -11.72
CA ALA A 31 8.43 -15.77 -12.71
C ALA A 31 6.96 -15.33 -12.95
N THR A 32 6.04 -16.30 -12.93
CA THR A 32 4.60 -16.02 -13.12
C THR A 32 3.96 -15.39 -11.87
N LYS A 33 4.32 -15.84 -10.67
CA LYS A 33 3.67 -15.45 -9.42
C LYS A 33 4.22 -14.17 -8.82
N ILE A 34 5.48 -13.82 -9.09
CA ILE A 34 6.19 -12.76 -8.38
C ILE A 34 5.48 -11.40 -8.43
N ASN A 35 4.88 -11.03 -9.57
CA ASN A 35 4.16 -9.76 -9.71
C ASN A 35 2.89 -9.73 -8.84
N ASP A 36 2.15 -10.83 -8.76
CA ASP A 36 0.92 -10.91 -7.95
C ASP A 36 1.25 -10.85 -6.46
N VAL A 37 2.31 -11.53 -6.03
CA VAL A 37 2.77 -11.46 -4.63
C VAL A 37 3.29 -10.07 -4.29
N ILE A 38 4.03 -9.42 -5.21
CA ILE A 38 4.44 -8.01 -5.06
C ILE A 38 3.21 -7.12 -4.86
N ASN A 39 2.16 -7.25 -5.67
CA ASN A 39 0.94 -6.47 -5.54
C ASN A 39 0.24 -6.70 -4.19
N GLN A 40 0.17 -7.95 -3.73
CA GLN A 40 -0.45 -8.27 -2.46
C GLN A 40 0.25 -7.54 -1.30
N ILE A 41 1.57 -7.64 -1.22
CA ILE A 41 2.37 -6.98 -0.17
C ILE A 41 2.36 -5.45 -0.33
N LEU A 42 2.41 -4.95 -1.58
CA LEU A 42 2.32 -3.52 -1.90
C LEU A 42 1.02 -2.90 -1.36
N PHE A 43 -0.11 -3.55 -1.60
CA PHE A 43 -1.42 -3.07 -1.15
C PHE A 43 -1.59 -3.19 0.37
N GLU A 44 -1.03 -4.24 0.99
CA GLU A 44 -1.00 -4.37 2.44
C GLU A 44 -0.24 -3.21 3.08
N LEU A 45 0.96 -2.91 2.59
CA LEU A 45 1.80 -1.80 3.09
C LEU A 45 1.18 -0.43 2.82
N ALA A 46 0.49 -0.25 1.67
CA ALA A 46 -0.22 0.98 1.36
C ALA A 46 -1.35 1.29 2.34
N ARG A 47 -2.05 0.26 2.85
CA ARG A 47 -3.07 0.43 3.90
C ARG A 47 -2.48 0.91 5.23
N ILE A 48 -1.26 0.49 5.55
CA ILE A 48 -0.56 0.91 6.78
C ILE A 48 -0.02 2.34 6.63
N LYS A 49 0.67 2.61 5.52
CA LYS A 49 1.33 3.91 5.25
C LYS A 49 0.37 4.98 4.75
N LYS A 50 -0.80 4.59 4.25
CA LYS A 50 -1.87 5.49 3.83
C LYS A 50 -1.39 6.53 2.81
N LEU A 51 -1.27 6.13 1.55
CA LEU A 51 -0.90 7.02 0.44
C LEU A 51 -2.01 8.06 0.21
N PRO A 52 -1.78 9.36 0.52
CA PRO A 52 -2.81 10.39 0.38
C PRO A 52 -2.87 10.90 -1.07
N LYS A 53 -4.09 11.17 -1.54
CA LYS A 53 -4.35 11.94 -2.76
C LYS A 53 -5.44 12.97 -2.46
N TYR A 54 -5.40 14.10 -3.18
CA TYR A 54 -6.35 15.19 -3.07
C TYR A 54 -7.12 15.31 -4.37
N VAL A 55 -8.44 15.43 -4.26
CA VAL A 55 -9.37 15.53 -5.39
C VAL A 55 -10.30 16.70 -5.17
N GLU A 56 -10.52 17.49 -6.21
CA GLU A 56 -11.52 18.55 -6.25
C GLU A 56 -12.61 18.16 -7.25
N LEU A 57 -13.88 18.18 -6.81
CA LEU A 57 -15.03 17.86 -7.64
C LEU A 57 -16.03 19.02 -7.64
N GLU A 58 -16.44 19.47 -8.81
CA GLU A 58 -17.59 20.37 -8.94
C GLU A 58 -18.87 19.57 -8.75
N VAL A 59 -19.63 19.94 -7.72
CA VAL A 59 -20.84 19.20 -7.33
C VAL A 59 -22.05 20.10 -7.21
N SER A 60 -23.23 19.52 -7.45
CA SER A 60 -24.52 20.19 -7.32
C SER A 60 -25.29 19.68 -6.11
N LYS A 61 -26.12 20.53 -5.53
CA LYS A 61 -27.03 20.12 -4.45
C LYS A 61 -27.89 18.94 -4.88
N GLY A 62 -27.86 17.88 -4.12
CA GLY A 62 -28.61 16.64 -4.35
C GLY A 62 -27.79 15.52 -4.99
N ASP A 63 -26.59 15.82 -5.49
CA ASP A 63 -25.68 14.82 -6.03
C ASP A 63 -25.33 13.78 -4.97
N ILE A 64 -25.02 12.60 -5.45
CA ILE A 64 -24.50 11.48 -4.66
C ILE A 64 -23.12 11.18 -5.19
N ILE A 65 -22.11 11.30 -4.34
CA ILE A 65 -20.71 11.03 -4.67
C ILE A 65 -20.33 9.68 -4.08
N GLU A 66 -19.84 8.79 -4.91
CA GLU A 66 -19.35 7.46 -4.56
C GLU A 66 -17.84 7.36 -4.79
N PHE A 67 -17.21 6.29 -4.31
CA PHE A 67 -15.76 6.04 -4.55
C PHE A 67 -15.44 6.05 -6.04
N ALA A 68 -16.30 5.48 -6.89
CA ALA A 68 -16.08 5.44 -8.33
C ALA A 68 -15.94 6.82 -8.99
N ASP A 69 -16.66 7.83 -8.48
CA ASP A 69 -16.56 9.22 -8.98
C ASP A 69 -15.18 9.80 -8.62
N ILE A 70 -14.73 9.55 -7.38
CA ILE A 70 -13.43 10.01 -6.89
C ILE A 70 -12.29 9.29 -7.59
N GLU A 71 -12.40 7.97 -7.80
CA GLU A 71 -11.44 7.13 -8.52
C GLU A 71 -11.28 7.57 -9.97
N SER A 72 -12.40 7.94 -10.62
CA SER A 72 -12.39 8.46 -12.00
C SER A 72 -11.59 9.75 -12.11
N GLU A 73 -11.61 10.60 -11.09
CA GLU A 73 -10.90 11.87 -11.08
C GLU A 73 -9.42 11.70 -10.68
N CYS A 74 -9.14 10.94 -9.62
CA CYS A 74 -7.76 10.77 -9.15
C CYS A 74 -6.95 9.72 -9.94
N GLY A 75 -7.61 8.81 -10.65
CA GLY A 75 -6.97 7.74 -11.42
C GLY A 75 -6.42 6.59 -10.58
N TYR A 76 -6.82 6.49 -9.31
CA TYR A 76 -6.37 5.46 -8.38
C TYR A 76 -7.56 4.76 -7.72
N GLU A 77 -7.38 3.50 -7.34
CA GLU A 77 -8.35 2.76 -6.51
C GLU A 77 -8.34 3.31 -5.07
N VAL A 78 -9.50 3.78 -4.60
CA VAL A 78 -9.68 4.40 -3.27
C VAL A 78 -10.09 3.34 -2.26
N PHE A 79 -9.39 3.26 -1.12
CA PHE A 79 -9.81 2.38 -0.04
C PHE A 79 -10.36 3.10 1.19
N GLN A 80 -10.15 4.41 1.31
CA GLN A 80 -10.66 5.21 2.42
C GLN A 80 -10.74 6.69 2.06
N ILE A 81 -11.87 7.34 2.38
CA ILE A 81 -11.96 8.80 2.42
C ILE A 81 -11.51 9.25 3.81
N LYS A 82 -10.52 10.14 3.86
CA LYS A 82 -10.02 10.73 5.09
C LYS A 82 -10.79 12.00 5.46
N LEU A 83 -11.03 12.86 4.48
CA LEU A 83 -11.73 14.12 4.64
C LEU A 83 -12.61 14.39 3.43
N PHE A 84 -13.83 14.86 3.69
CA PHE A 84 -14.72 15.39 2.67
C PHE A 84 -15.15 16.79 3.12
N GLY A 85 -14.63 17.81 2.46
CA GLY A 85 -14.81 19.23 2.78
C GLY A 85 -15.28 20.06 1.59
N GLY A 86 -15.16 21.38 1.71
CA GLY A 86 -15.51 22.35 0.65
C GLY A 86 -17.01 22.63 0.52
N VAL A 87 -17.86 21.62 0.69
CA VAL A 87 -19.33 21.72 0.58
C VAL A 87 -20.03 20.99 1.73
N SER A 88 -21.26 21.46 2.06
CA SER A 88 -22.10 20.74 3.03
C SER A 88 -22.53 19.39 2.47
N ASN A 89 -22.32 18.32 3.23
CA ASN A 89 -22.60 16.95 2.82
C ASN A 89 -23.11 16.10 3.98
N THR A 90 -23.68 14.93 3.67
CA THR A 90 -24.08 13.92 4.64
C THR A 90 -23.55 12.56 4.21
N PRO A 91 -22.68 11.91 5.00
CA PRO A 91 -22.21 10.56 4.71
C PRO A 91 -23.36 9.55 4.82
N LYS A 92 -23.35 8.57 3.95
CA LYS A 92 -24.22 7.40 3.94
C LYS A 92 -23.37 6.13 3.79
N ALA A 93 -23.97 4.98 4.10
CA ALA A 93 -23.36 3.68 3.83
C ALA A 93 -21.88 3.61 4.28
N ASP A 94 -21.64 3.71 5.57
CA ASP A 94 -20.30 3.56 6.20
C ASP A 94 -19.26 4.61 5.76
N GLY A 95 -19.72 5.74 5.23
CA GLY A 95 -18.81 6.80 4.74
C GLY A 95 -18.26 6.53 3.35
N THR A 96 -18.86 5.62 2.58
CA THR A 96 -18.48 5.33 1.20
C THR A 96 -19.30 6.13 0.18
N VAL A 97 -20.41 6.71 0.63
CA VAL A 97 -21.32 7.51 -0.20
C VAL A 97 -21.64 8.82 0.50
N TYR A 98 -21.58 9.92 -0.22
CA TYR A 98 -21.85 11.26 0.30
C TYR A 98 -22.99 11.92 -0.49
N LYS A 99 -24.02 12.38 0.22
CA LYS A 99 -25.09 13.21 -0.37
C LYS A 99 -24.72 14.68 -0.21
N ILE A 100 -24.71 15.41 -1.31
CA ILE A 100 -24.37 16.84 -1.35
C ILE A 100 -25.61 17.66 -0.97
N LEU A 101 -25.46 18.58 -0.04
CA LEU A 101 -26.53 19.45 0.46
C LEU A 101 -26.45 20.87 -0.11
N GLU A 102 -25.29 21.25 -0.66
CA GLU A 102 -25.01 22.57 -1.21
C GLU A 102 -24.11 22.43 -2.44
N SER A 103 -24.38 23.23 -3.49
CA SER A 103 -23.56 23.23 -4.71
C SER A 103 -22.24 23.97 -4.49
N GLY A 104 -21.14 23.52 -5.09
CA GLY A 104 -19.83 24.12 -5.00
C GLY A 104 -18.72 23.14 -5.35
N THR A 105 -17.49 23.47 -4.96
CA THR A 105 -16.31 22.59 -5.14
C THR A 105 -16.12 21.76 -3.87
N ALA A 106 -16.24 20.44 -3.99
CA ALA A 106 -15.92 19.49 -2.92
C ALA A 106 -14.40 19.25 -2.89
N GLU A 107 -13.78 19.37 -1.73
CA GLU A 107 -12.37 19.09 -1.46
C GLU A 107 -12.25 17.76 -0.73
N ILE A 108 -11.67 16.73 -1.37
CA ILE A 108 -11.67 15.37 -0.85
C ILE A 108 -10.23 14.89 -0.66
N GLU A 109 -9.88 14.49 0.56
CA GLU A 109 -8.62 13.79 0.83
C GLU A 109 -8.92 12.30 0.98
N VAL A 110 -8.27 11.48 0.16
CA VAL A 110 -8.44 10.03 0.12
C VAL A 110 -7.14 9.29 0.36
N TYR A 111 -7.24 8.05 0.82
CA TYR A 111 -6.16 7.09 0.79
C TYR A 111 -6.39 6.08 -0.32
N VAL A 112 -5.35 5.87 -1.14
CA VAL A 112 -5.43 5.07 -2.36
C VAL A 112 -4.42 3.91 -2.35
N TYR A 113 -4.71 2.89 -3.15
CA TYR A 113 -3.72 1.91 -3.50
C TYR A 113 -2.77 2.47 -4.56
N PRO A 114 -1.47 2.12 -4.52
CA PRO A 114 -0.56 2.37 -5.63
C PRO A 114 -0.98 1.64 -6.90
N GLU A 115 -0.42 2.04 -8.02
CA GLU A 115 -0.66 1.39 -9.31
C GLU A 115 -0.30 -0.11 -9.25
N LYS A 116 -1.20 -0.95 -9.76
CA LYS A 116 -1.00 -2.40 -9.80
C LYS A 116 0.10 -2.78 -10.79
N ILE A 117 1.06 -3.59 -10.33
CA ILE A 117 2.09 -4.18 -11.19
C ILE A 117 1.46 -5.25 -12.09
N THR A 118 1.74 -5.17 -13.39
CA THR A 118 1.30 -6.09 -14.42
C THR A 118 2.51 -6.58 -15.23
N GLU A 119 2.31 -7.51 -16.15
CA GLU A 119 3.34 -7.92 -17.10
C GLU A 119 3.82 -6.77 -18.02
N LYS A 120 2.98 -5.74 -18.21
CA LYS A 120 3.30 -4.56 -19.02
C LYS A 120 4.04 -3.47 -18.25
N THR A 121 4.10 -3.58 -16.91
CA THR A 121 4.79 -2.60 -16.07
C THR A 121 6.29 -2.67 -16.33
N LYS A 122 6.87 -1.51 -16.64
CA LYS A 122 8.30 -1.41 -16.98
C LYS A 122 9.19 -1.68 -15.76
N ASP A 123 10.34 -2.26 -15.97
CA ASP A 123 11.34 -2.55 -14.94
C ASP A 123 11.80 -1.34 -14.11
N ASN A 124 11.74 -0.15 -14.71
CA ASN A 124 12.11 1.11 -14.04
C ASN A 124 10.94 1.77 -13.29
N TYR A 125 9.78 1.12 -13.18
CA TYR A 125 8.66 1.62 -12.36
C TYR A 125 9.10 1.83 -10.92
N GLU A 126 8.85 3.02 -10.37
CA GLU A 126 9.16 3.37 -8.98
C GLU A 126 7.92 3.24 -8.12
N PHE A 127 8.04 2.52 -7.01
CA PHE A 127 6.93 2.30 -6.08
C PHE A 127 6.58 3.57 -5.33
N GLU A 128 5.31 3.91 -5.27
CA GLU A 128 4.75 5.04 -4.52
C GLU A 128 4.58 4.72 -3.03
N LEU A 129 5.60 4.17 -2.38
CA LEU A 129 5.61 3.92 -0.95
C LEU A 129 6.80 4.60 -0.27
N SER A 130 6.70 4.80 1.04
CA SER A 130 7.80 5.32 1.84
C SER A 130 9.00 4.38 1.85
N ALA A 131 10.21 4.93 2.02
CA ALA A 131 11.44 4.16 1.96
C ALA A 131 11.49 3.02 2.98
N ASP A 132 10.98 3.25 4.20
CA ASP A 132 10.88 2.25 5.27
C ASP A 132 9.94 1.08 4.92
N ALA A 133 8.81 1.35 4.25
CA ALA A 133 7.92 0.31 3.75
C ALA A 133 8.56 -0.50 2.61
N LEU A 134 9.26 0.18 1.69
CA LEU A 134 9.98 -0.47 0.59
C LEU A 134 11.16 -1.33 1.07
N GLU A 135 11.74 -1.03 2.23
CA GLU A 135 12.83 -1.83 2.81
C GLU A 135 12.35 -3.20 3.32
N ILE A 136 11.16 -3.26 3.87
CA ILE A 136 10.61 -4.51 4.43
C ILE A 136 9.88 -5.37 3.39
N MET A 137 9.41 -4.76 2.31
CA MET A 137 8.60 -5.41 1.27
C MET A 137 9.24 -6.69 0.69
N PRO A 138 10.56 -6.77 0.40
CA PRO A 138 11.17 -7.99 -0.12
C PRO A 138 11.01 -9.20 0.79
N TYR A 139 10.97 -9.01 2.12
CA TYR A 139 10.79 -10.12 3.07
C TYR A 139 9.38 -10.68 3.05
N GLY A 140 8.36 -9.81 2.92
CA GLY A 140 6.97 -10.24 2.75
C GLY A 140 6.77 -11.03 1.45
N VAL A 141 7.32 -10.52 0.35
CA VAL A 141 7.25 -11.20 -0.95
C VAL A 141 7.98 -12.55 -0.93
N ALA A 142 9.19 -12.60 -0.38
CA ALA A 142 9.95 -13.85 -0.24
C ALA A 142 9.22 -14.88 0.62
N ALA A 143 8.62 -14.45 1.74
CA ALA A 143 7.84 -15.32 2.61
C ALA A 143 6.66 -15.98 1.87
N ASP A 144 5.90 -15.18 1.11
CA ASP A 144 4.73 -15.69 0.39
C ASP A 144 5.09 -16.57 -0.81
N LEU A 145 6.20 -16.30 -1.50
CA LEU A 145 6.70 -17.17 -2.58
C LEU A 145 7.11 -18.55 -2.06
N LEU A 146 7.75 -18.62 -0.88
CA LEU A 146 8.22 -19.87 -0.27
C LEU A 146 7.13 -20.63 0.50
N LYS A 147 5.94 -20.07 0.67
CA LYS A 147 4.86 -20.63 1.53
C LYS A 147 4.39 -22.02 1.14
N SER A 148 4.52 -22.41 -0.11
CA SER A 148 4.05 -23.68 -0.67
C SER A 148 5.19 -24.65 -1.02
N ASP A 149 6.44 -24.33 -0.72
CA ASP A 149 7.60 -25.11 -1.11
C ASP A 149 8.16 -25.97 0.04
N VAL A 150 9.04 -26.88 -0.30
CA VAL A 150 9.88 -27.67 0.63
C VAL A 150 10.72 -26.75 1.53
N SER A 151 10.98 -25.52 1.08
CA SER A 151 11.69 -24.44 1.80
C SER A 151 10.80 -23.63 2.73
N ALA A 152 9.62 -24.12 3.14
CA ALA A 152 8.69 -23.40 4.02
C ALA A 152 9.33 -22.94 5.37
N GLU A 153 10.39 -23.59 5.82
CA GLU A 153 11.15 -23.18 7.00
C GLU A 153 11.79 -21.78 6.81
N TYR A 154 12.41 -21.53 5.65
CA TYR A 154 12.97 -20.23 5.31
C TYR A 154 11.86 -19.19 5.10
N GLY A 155 10.73 -19.58 4.48
CA GLY A 155 9.55 -18.75 4.36
C GLY A 155 9.05 -18.25 5.72
N ASN A 156 9.03 -19.10 6.75
CA ASN A 156 8.64 -18.73 8.11
C ASN A 156 9.61 -17.72 8.76
N ILE A 157 10.91 -17.83 8.47
CA ILE A 157 11.91 -16.86 8.95
C ILE A 157 11.63 -15.47 8.34
N TYR A 158 11.41 -15.42 7.03
CA TYR A 158 11.07 -14.16 6.34
C TYR A 158 9.73 -13.60 6.78
N ALA A 159 8.70 -14.43 6.97
CA ALA A 159 7.40 -14.02 7.50
C ALA A 159 7.53 -13.40 8.89
N THR A 160 8.26 -14.04 9.79
CA THR A 160 8.50 -13.52 11.16
C THR A 160 9.22 -12.18 11.11
N ARG A 161 10.23 -12.05 10.27
CA ARG A 161 10.97 -10.80 10.09
C ARG A 161 10.08 -9.70 9.51
N TYR A 162 9.32 -10.01 8.46
CA TYR A 162 8.37 -9.08 7.84
C TYR A 162 7.35 -8.56 8.86
N GLU A 163 6.68 -9.47 9.60
CA GLU A 163 5.67 -9.08 10.59
C GLU A 163 6.26 -8.21 11.71
N SER A 164 7.46 -8.55 12.21
CA SER A 164 8.15 -7.75 13.22
C SER A 164 8.45 -6.33 12.74
N MET A 165 8.97 -6.19 11.51
CA MET A 165 9.29 -4.88 10.92
C MET A 165 8.01 -4.11 10.55
N LYS A 166 6.97 -4.80 10.05
CA LYS A 166 5.66 -4.22 9.71
C LYS A 166 4.99 -3.56 10.91
N GLN A 167 5.09 -4.17 12.08
CA GLN A 167 4.57 -3.58 13.31
C GLN A 167 5.21 -2.22 13.61
N MET A 168 6.50 -2.04 13.28
CA MET A 168 7.20 -0.76 13.49
C MET A 168 6.75 0.34 12.51
N LEU A 169 6.11 -0.02 11.38
CA LEU A 169 5.56 0.94 10.43
C LEU A 169 4.26 1.59 10.90
N ASP A 170 3.52 0.93 11.80
CA ASP A 170 2.25 1.46 12.30
C ASP A 170 2.52 2.63 13.27
N PRO A 171 2.00 3.84 12.98
CA PRO A 171 2.19 5.01 13.84
C PRO A 171 1.75 4.79 15.30
N ARG A 172 0.83 3.87 15.55
CA ARG A 172 0.37 3.53 16.90
C ARG A 172 1.45 2.91 17.77
N TYR A 173 2.45 2.26 17.20
CA TYR A 173 3.59 1.72 17.94
C TYR A 173 4.71 2.74 18.18
N GLN A 174 4.71 3.86 17.45
CA GLN A 174 5.68 4.94 17.64
C GLN A 174 5.30 5.89 18.79
N MET A 175 4.08 5.80 19.33
CA MET A 175 3.57 6.68 20.37
C MET A 175 3.83 6.19 21.82
N THR A 176 4.76 5.28 22.06
CA THR A 176 5.07 4.77 23.40
C THR A 176 6.22 5.51 24.11
N SER A 177 6.38 6.81 23.89
CA SER A 177 7.04 7.66 24.85
C SER A 177 5.98 8.52 25.57
N ILE A 178 5.34 7.96 26.58
CA ILE A 178 4.59 8.76 27.55
C ILE A 178 5.64 9.50 28.39
N SER A 179 5.90 10.73 28.05
CA SER A 179 6.58 11.66 28.94
C SER A 179 5.62 11.98 30.08
N ILE A 180 5.78 11.30 31.22
CA ILE A 180 5.11 11.69 32.45
C ILE A 180 5.89 12.87 33.04
N GLU A 181 5.59 14.07 32.60
CA GLU A 181 5.95 15.29 33.30
C GLU A 181 4.92 15.52 34.42
N GLY A 182 5.13 14.84 35.51
CA GLY A 182 4.39 15.02 36.76
C GLY A 182 5.36 15.22 37.91
N GLY A 183 5.96 16.40 37.97
CA GLY A 183 6.65 16.86 39.19
C GLY A 183 5.64 17.11 40.28
N VAL A 184 5.57 16.24 41.27
CA VAL A 184 4.92 16.55 42.54
C VAL A 184 5.82 17.53 43.30
N ASN A 185 5.44 18.80 43.35
CA ASN A 185 5.99 19.74 44.33
C ASN A 185 5.34 19.41 45.69
N ILE A 186 6.13 18.88 46.60
CA ILE A 186 5.84 18.85 48.05
C ILE A 186 6.43 20.10 48.68
#